data_db561c4fd7a3cd19ce1834830eb7fb5b
#
_entry.id   db561c4fd7a3cd19ce1834830eb7fb5b
#
_cell.length_a   1.000
_cell.length_b   1.000
_cell.length_c   1.000
_cell.angle_alpha   90.00
_cell.angle_beta   90.00
_cell.angle_gamma   90.00
#
_symmetry.space_group_name_H-M   'P 1'
#
loop_
_entity.id
_entity.type
_entity.pdbx_description
1 polymer ?
#
loop_
_entity_poly.entity_id
_entity_poly.type
_entity_poly.pdbx_seq_one_letter_code
_entity_poly.pdbx_strand_id
1 'polypeptide(L)'
;MKWDKSHVSRGKILKVFNQGYSICQWSTHAGAGGLVSAREILECRLVQRDDVKCALFQTSPSIHDHILNSIGIDVKPDPKEIRAESFPGTGFALEPLDGVEGDTTLPRNFKITIVSSIDLGGWLSKSLVNLATSQALLDANRKTKAYLNKKFRGIQQ
;
A
#
# COMPACT_ATOMS: atom_id res chain seq x y z
N MET A 1 -8.24 -6.39 8.60
CA MET A 1 -8.07 -5.34 7.60
C MET A 1 -8.76 -5.81 6.33
N LYS A 2 -9.80 -5.12 5.86
CA LYS A 2 -10.48 -5.50 4.59
C LYS A 2 -9.82 -4.71 3.47
N TRP A 3 -8.88 -5.31 2.79
CA TRP A 3 -8.27 -4.75 1.57
C TRP A 3 -9.24 -4.78 0.40
N ASP A 4 -9.02 -3.92 -0.54
CA ASP A 4 -9.73 -3.95 -1.83
C ASP A 4 -9.39 -5.25 -2.58
N LYS A 5 -10.29 -6.21 -2.50
CA LYS A 5 -10.15 -7.52 -3.14
C LYS A 5 -10.06 -7.46 -4.66
N SER A 6 -10.29 -6.31 -5.26
CA SER A 6 -10.22 -6.16 -6.72
C SER A 6 -8.78 -6.04 -7.24
N HIS A 7 -7.84 -5.61 -6.40
CA HIS A 7 -6.43 -5.45 -6.78
C HIS A 7 -5.51 -6.41 -6.04
N VAL A 8 -5.88 -6.83 -4.83
CA VAL A 8 -5.08 -7.70 -3.98
C VAL A 8 -5.73 -9.07 -3.92
N SER A 9 -5.03 -10.09 -4.42
CA SER A 9 -5.47 -11.49 -4.39
C SER A 9 -5.30 -12.10 -3.01
N ARG A 10 -4.17 -11.78 -2.36
CA ARG A 10 -3.85 -12.22 -0.99
C ARG A 10 -3.01 -11.18 -0.26
N GLY A 11 -3.10 -11.16 1.06
CA GLY A 11 -2.28 -10.30 1.90
C GLY A 11 -2.09 -10.92 3.28
N LYS A 12 -0.88 -10.85 3.81
CA LYS A 12 -0.49 -11.40 5.11
C LYS A 12 0.45 -10.44 5.83
N ILE A 13 0.22 -10.23 7.12
CA ILE A 13 1.21 -9.61 8.01
C ILE A 13 2.10 -10.75 8.50
N LEU A 14 3.39 -10.67 8.20
CA LEU A 14 4.37 -11.69 8.55
C LEU A 14 4.92 -11.46 9.96
N LYS A 15 5.21 -10.19 10.29
CA LYS A 15 5.75 -9.82 11.59
C LYS A 15 5.34 -8.39 11.96
N VAL A 16 5.05 -8.18 13.23
CA VAL A 16 4.85 -6.87 13.83
C VAL A 16 5.95 -6.68 14.85
N PHE A 17 6.71 -5.59 14.72
CA PHE A 17 7.80 -5.26 15.66
C PHE A 17 7.30 -4.33 16.77
N ASN A 18 6.46 -3.38 16.40
CA ASN A 18 5.80 -2.44 17.30
C ASN A 18 4.52 -1.90 16.64
N GLN A 19 3.86 -0.94 17.29
CA GLN A 19 2.58 -0.39 16.80
C GLN A 19 2.65 0.27 15.42
N GLY A 20 3.83 0.71 14.99
CA GLY A 20 4.00 1.39 13.70
C GLY A 20 4.81 0.61 12.67
N TYR A 21 5.50 -0.46 13.06
CA TYR A 21 6.44 -1.15 12.18
C TYR A 21 6.09 -2.63 11.98
N SER A 22 5.95 -3.04 10.74
CA SER A 22 5.57 -4.41 10.38
C SER A 22 6.15 -4.83 9.03
N ILE A 23 6.29 -6.14 8.85
CA ILE A 23 6.59 -6.76 7.55
C ILE A 23 5.31 -7.41 7.03
N CYS A 24 4.97 -7.10 5.79
CA CYS A 24 3.79 -7.59 5.11
C CYS A 24 4.17 -8.22 3.77
N GLN A 25 3.43 -9.26 3.40
CA GLN A 25 3.48 -9.86 2.08
C GLN A 25 2.10 -9.71 1.45
N TRP A 26 2.04 -9.31 0.21
CA TRP A 26 0.79 -9.26 -0.54
C TRP A 26 1.02 -9.55 -2.02
N SER A 27 -0.03 -9.99 -2.69
CA SER A 27 0.00 -10.33 -4.10
C SER A 27 -1.12 -9.66 -4.85
N THR A 28 -0.86 -9.28 -6.08
CA THR A 28 -1.88 -8.76 -6.99
C THR A 28 -2.59 -9.90 -7.71
N HIS A 29 -3.70 -9.61 -8.35
CA HIS A 29 -4.24 -10.48 -9.38
C HIS A 29 -3.39 -10.38 -10.65
N ALA A 30 -3.44 -11.42 -11.49
CA ALA A 30 -2.94 -11.33 -12.86
C ALA A 30 -3.73 -10.26 -13.61
N GLY A 31 -3.03 -9.43 -14.38
CA GLY A 31 -3.62 -8.33 -15.13
C GLY A 31 -3.80 -8.64 -16.60
N ALA A 32 -4.52 -7.75 -17.31
CA ALA A 32 -4.68 -7.78 -18.76
C ALA A 32 -5.12 -9.16 -19.31
N GLY A 33 -6.12 -9.79 -18.67
CA GLY A 33 -6.62 -11.10 -19.09
C GLY A 33 -5.62 -12.25 -18.94
N GLY A 34 -4.64 -12.12 -18.05
CA GLY A 34 -3.60 -13.12 -17.79
C GLY A 34 -2.29 -12.88 -18.54
N LEU A 35 -2.21 -11.85 -19.39
CA LEU A 35 -0.97 -11.48 -20.08
C LEU A 35 0.09 -10.91 -19.14
N VAL A 36 -0.34 -10.33 -18.02
CA VAL A 36 0.54 -9.83 -16.96
C VAL A 36 0.41 -10.75 -15.76
N SER A 37 1.48 -11.45 -15.43
CA SER A 37 1.50 -12.34 -14.26
C SER A 37 1.19 -11.59 -12.96
N ALA A 38 0.68 -12.30 -11.96
CA ALA A 38 0.53 -11.76 -10.62
C ALA A 38 1.88 -11.29 -10.05
N ARG A 39 1.84 -10.27 -9.21
CA ARG A 39 3.02 -9.72 -8.54
C ARG A 39 2.93 -10.00 -7.05
N GLU A 40 4.02 -10.53 -6.50
CA GLU A 40 4.24 -10.63 -5.06
C GLU A 40 5.07 -9.45 -4.61
N ILE A 41 4.66 -8.79 -3.54
CA ILE A 41 5.37 -7.68 -2.93
C ILE A 41 5.60 -7.99 -1.45
N LEU A 42 6.84 -7.85 -1.03
CA LEU A 42 7.24 -7.97 0.36
C LEU A 42 7.65 -6.59 0.84
N GLU A 43 6.96 -6.08 1.87
CA GLU A 43 7.09 -4.71 2.32
C GLU A 43 7.42 -4.59 3.79
N CYS A 44 8.30 -3.66 4.10
CA CYS A 44 8.38 -3.07 5.42
C CYS A 44 7.45 -1.87 5.49
N ARG A 45 6.50 -1.90 6.42
CA ARG A 45 5.56 -0.80 6.64
C ARG A 45 5.92 -0.05 7.89
N LEU A 46 6.02 1.26 7.76
CA LEU A 46 6.13 2.17 8.88
C LEU A 46 4.91 3.08 8.88
N VAL A 47 4.16 3.08 9.97
CA VAL A 47 3.07 4.02 10.20
C VAL A 47 3.54 5.01 11.24
N GLN A 48 3.73 6.24 10.84
CA GLN A 48 4.06 7.34 11.74
C GLN A 48 2.82 8.21 11.93
N ARG A 49 2.52 8.52 13.16
CA ARG A 49 1.44 9.44 13.55
C ARG A 49 2.06 10.54 14.38
N ASP A 50 1.74 11.74 14.03
CA ASP A 50 1.80 12.89 14.93
C ASP A 50 0.36 13.38 15.20
N ASP A 51 0.19 14.43 15.97
CA ASP A 51 -1.14 14.93 16.36
C ASP A 51 -1.97 15.43 15.16
N VAL A 52 -1.35 15.66 14.01
CA VAL A 52 -1.95 16.27 12.83
C VAL A 52 -1.85 15.41 11.59
N LYS A 53 -0.87 14.53 11.49
CA LYS A 53 -0.56 13.76 10.27
C LYS A 53 -0.43 12.27 10.57
N CYS A 54 -0.93 11.45 9.63
CA CYS A 54 -0.64 10.03 9.60
C CYS A 54 0.03 9.73 8.27
N ALA A 55 1.26 9.25 8.29
CA ALA A 55 1.98 8.83 7.11
C ALA A 55 2.27 7.33 7.17
N LEU A 56 2.00 6.64 6.08
CA LEU A 56 2.41 5.25 5.88
C LEU A 56 3.55 5.25 4.87
N PHE A 57 4.73 4.91 5.33
CA PHE A 57 5.87 4.68 4.46
C PHE A 57 5.94 3.20 4.14
N GLN A 58 5.78 2.88 2.88
CA GLN A 58 6.01 1.55 2.37
C GLN A 58 7.41 1.56 1.79
N THR A 59 8.32 0.84 2.40
CA THR A 59 9.60 0.51 1.80
C THR A 59 9.60 -0.98 1.55
N SER A 60 9.93 -1.36 0.33
CA SER A 60 10.35 -2.70 0.01
C SER A 60 11.84 -2.60 -0.27
N PRO A 61 12.70 -2.56 0.74
CA PRO A 61 14.07 -2.91 0.46
C PRO A 61 14.00 -4.30 -0.14
N SER A 62 14.89 -4.63 -1.05
CA SER A 62 15.15 -6.03 -1.38
C SER A 62 15.52 -6.70 -0.07
N ILE A 63 14.49 -7.16 0.65
CA ILE A 63 14.67 -7.83 1.92
C ILE A 63 15.23 -9.18 1.51
N HIS A 64 16.54 -9.24 1.49
CA HIS A 64 17.24 -10.45 1.14
C HIS A 64 16.78 -11.57 2.06
N ASP A 65 16.53 -12.72 1.50
CA ASP A 65 16.03 -13.88 2.24
C ASP A 65 16.84 -14.18 3.51
N HIS A 66 18.14 -13.86 3.51
CA HIS A 66 18.99 -14.03 4.69
C HIS A 66 18.59 -13.09 5.85
N ILE A 67 18.12 -11.85 5.56
CA ILE A 67 17.64 -10.91 6.59
C ILE A 67 16.33 -11.44 7.18
N LEU A 68 15.42 -11.89 6.31
CA LEU A 68 14.15 -12.47 6.76
C LEU A 68 14.38 -13.70 7.63
N ASN A 69 15.27 -14.59 7.21
CA ASN A 69 15.63 -15.78 7.96
C ASN A 69 16.26 -15.43 9.31
N SER A 70 17.09 -14.40 9.38
CA SER A 70 17.71 -13.96 10.64
C SER A 70 16.70 -13.46 11.68
N ILE A 71 15.54 -13.00 11.25
CA ILE A 71 14.43 -12.56 12.11
C ILE A 71 13.31 -13.61 12.24
N GLY A 72 13.57 -14.83 11.77
CA GLY A 72 12.66 -15.98 11.87
C GLY A 72 11.47 -15.91 10.91
N ILE A 73 11.63 -15.27 9.76
CA ILE A 73 10.61 -15.21 8.71
C ILE A 73 11.11 -16.02 7.51
N ASP A 74 10.47 -17.15 7.25
CA ASP A 74 10.69 -17.94 6.03
C ASP A 74 9.62 -17.57 5.00
N VAL A 75 10.01 -16.89 3.94
CA VAL A 75 9.12 -16.53 2.82
C VAL A 75 9.64 -17.18 1.56
N LYS A 76 8.97 -18.24 1.13
CA LYS A 76 9.26 -18.86 -0.15
C LYS A 76 8.53 -18.11 -1.25
N PRO A 77 9.22 -17.63 -2.30
CA PRO A 77 8.58 -17.04 -3.46
C PRO A 77 7.60 -18.03 -4.10
N ASP A 78 6.43 -17.55 -4.48
CA ASP A 78 5.52 -18.36 -5.29
C ASP A 78 6.07 -18.41 -6.73
N PRO A 79 6.37 -19.61 -7.30
CA PRO A 79 6.93 -19.71 -8.63
C PRO A 79 5.99 -19.20 -9.74
N LYS A 80 4.72 -18.99 -9.43
CA LYS A 80 3.71 -18.46 -10.37
C LYS A 80 3.62 -16.94 -10.33
N GLU A 81 4.31 -16.29 -9.40
CA GLU A 81 4.27 -14.84 -9.20
C GLU A 81 5.66 -14.25 -9.45
N ILE A 82 5.67 -13.04 -9.96
CA ILE A 82 6.92 -12.28 -10.12
C ILE A 82 7.06 -11.36 -8.92
N ARG A 83 8.22 -11.37 -8.26
CA ARG A 83 8.49 -10.46 -7.17
C ARG A 83 8.67 -9.04 -7.73
N ALA A 84 7.86 -8.12 -7.22
CA ALA A 84 7.97 -6.71 -7.47
C ALA A 84 8.57 -6.00 -6.25
N GLU A 85 9.22 -4.87 -6.46
CA GLU A 85 9.87 -4.10 -5.41
C GLU A 85 9.30 -2.70 -5.36
N SER A 86 8.95 -2.23 -4.15
CA SER A 86 8.64 -0.83 -3.90
C SER A 86 9.89 -0.10 -3.44
N PHE A 87 10.20 1.03 -4.05
CA PHE A 87 11.36 1.81 -3.64
C PHE A 87 11.06 2.67 -2.41
N PRO A 88 12.09 3.07 -1.65
CA PRO A 88 11.95 3.99 -0.53
C PRO A 88 11.20 5.26 -0.92
N GLY A 89 10.30 5.71 -0.05
CA GLY A 89 9.42 6.85 -0.31
C GLY A 89 8.07 6.48 -0.93
N THR A 90 7.83 5.21 -1.30
CA THR A 90 6.49 4.74 -1.67
C THR A 90 5.60 4.73 -0.43
N GLY A 91 4.43 5.36 -0.53
CA GLY A 91 3.49 5.41 0.58
C GLY A 91 2.41 6.46 0.42
N PHE A 92 1.75 6.78 1.52
CA PHE A 92 0.76 7.86 1.53
C PHE A 92 0.82 8.66 2.83
N ALA A 93 0.46 9.93 2.72
CA ALA A 93 0.26 10.83 3.84
C ALA A 93 -1.19 11.32 3.86
N LEU A 94 -1.74 11.43 5.05
CA LEU A 94 -3.05 12.01 5.33
C LEU A 94 -2.85 13.29 6.13
N GLU A 95 -3.30 14.41 5.60
CA GLU A 95 -3.19 15.72 6.24
C GLU A 95 -4.59 16.31 6.39
N PRO A 96 -5.03 16.69 7.58
CA PRO A 96 -6.29 17.44 7.72
C PRO A 96 -6.16 18.79 7.00
N LEU A 97 -7.21 19.18 6.27
CA LEU A 97 -7.25 20.48 5.58
C LEU A 97 -7.82 21.58 6.46
N ASP A 98 -8.70 21.20 7.38
CA ASP A 98 -9.31 22.14 8.29
C ASP A 98 -8.40 22.28 9.51
N GLY A 99 -7.86 23.47 9.72
CA GLY A 99 -6.98 23.76 10.86
C GLY A 99 -7.76 23.55 12.16
N VAL A 100 -7.34 22.54 12.92
CA VAL A 100 -7.94 22.27 14.22
C VAL A 100 -7.11 22.97 15.29
N GLU A 101 -7.35 24.24 15.48
CA GLU A 101 -7.05 24.87 16.75
C GLU A 101 -8.25 24.60 17.69
N GLY A 102 -8.10 23.63 18.58
CA GLY A 102 -8.94 23.49 19.77
C GLY A 102 -10.27 22.75 19.66
N ASP A 103 -10.65 22.20 18.52
CA ASP A 103 -11.90 21.45 18.40
C ASP A 103 -11.68 19.93 18.31
N THR A 104 -12.30 19.19 19.21
CA THR A 104 -12.24 17.72 19.32
C THR A 104 -13.06 16.99 18.24
N THR A 105 -13.66 17.71 17.30
CA THR A 105 -14.36 17.13 16.17
C THR A 105 -13.37 16.66 15.11
N LEU A 106 -13.57 15.43 14.61
CA LEU A 106 -12.77 14.88 13.53
C LEU A 106 -12.76 15.84 12.33
N PRO A 107 -11.60 16.13 11.72
CA PRO A 107 -11.53 17.01 10.58
C PRO A 107 -12.41 16.46 9.45
N ARG A 108 -13.19 17.35 8.82
CA ARG A 108 -14.16 16.98 7.77
C ARG A 108 -13.51 16.72 6.43
N ASN A 109 -12.35 17.34 6.20
CA ASN A 109 -11.62 17.26 4.95
C ASN A 109 -10.17 16.85 5.18
N PHE A 110 -9.69 15.98 4.30
CA PHE A 110 -8.31 15.50 4.32
C PHE A 110 -7.68 15.64 2.96
N LYS A 111 -6.43 16.03 2.92
CA LYS A 111 -5.56 15.85 1.78
C LYS A 111 -4.89 14.49 1.88
N ILE A 112 -5.00 13.70 0.82
CA ILE A 112 -4.27 12.44 0.68
C ILE A 112 -3.20 12.64 -0.37
N THR A 113 -1.95 12.48 0.03
CA THR A 113 -0.81 12.44 -0.89
C THR A 113 -0.36 11.00 -1.04
N ILE A 114 -0.31 10.50 -2.27
CA ILE A 114 0.15 9.14 -2.59
C ILE A 114 1.41 9.26 -3.44
N VAL A 115 2.48 8.61 -3.01
CA VAL A 115 3.71 8.47 -3.79
C VAL A 115 3.88 6.98 -4.09
N SER A 116 4.09 6.63 -5.33
CA SER A 116 4.30 5.25 -5.77
C SER A 116 5.53 5.18 -6.66
N SER A 117 6.51 4.39 -6.23
CA SER A 117 7.70 4.06 -7.00
C SER A 117 7.93 2.55 -6.87
N ILE A 118 7.60 1.80 -7.93
CA ILE A 118 7.57 0.34 -7.91
C ILE A 118 8.25 -0.19 -9.15
N ASP A 119 9.18 -1.13 -8.97
CA ASP A 119 9.64 -2.02 -10.03
C ASP A 119 8.75 -3.25 -10.04
N LEU A 120 7.97 -3.41 -11.09
CA LEU A 120 7.07 -4.55 -11.25
C LEU A 120 7.80 -5.85 -11.58
N GLY A 121 9.09 -5.80 -11.87
CA GLY A 121 9.88 -6.94 -12.27
C GLY A 121 9.40 -7.57 -13.59
N GLY A 122 10.22 -8.48 -14.11
CA GLY A 122 9.92 -9.19 -15.37
C GLY A 122 10.03 -8.29 -16.61
N TRP A 123 9.58 -8.83 -17.74
CA TRP A 123 9.66 -8.12 -19.02
C TRP A 123 8.36 -7.38 -19.32
N LEU A 124 8.31 -6.11 -18.95
CA LEU A 124 7.18 -5.22 -19.25
C LEU A 124 7.70 -3.96 -19.96
N SER A 125 7.00 -3.53 -21.01
CA SER A 125 7.36 -2.27 -21.65
C SER A 125 7.07 -1.09 -20.74
N LYS A 126 7.94 -0.06 -20.74
CA LYS A 126 7.77 1.15 -19.92
C LYS A 126 6.43 1.85 -20.18
N SER A 127 5.97 1.86 -21.43
CA SER A 127 4.68 2.44 -21.79
C SER A 127 3.50 1.71 -21.15
N LEU A 128 3.54 0.37 -21.14
CA LEU A 128 2.52 -0.45 -20.49
C LEU A 128 2.50 -0.23 -18.97
N VAL A 129 3.69 -0.19 -18.36
CA VAL A 129 3.83 0.08 -16.91
C VAL A 129 3.27 1.45 -16.56
N ASN A 130 3.65 2.49 -17.29
CA ASN A 130 3.19 3.86 -17.03
C ASN A 130 1.67 3.98 -17.16
N LEU A 131 1.09 3.39 -18.20
CA LEU A 131 -0.36 3.40 -18.41
C LEU A 131 -1.09 2.66 -17.28
N ALA A 132 -0.64 1.45 -16.94
CA ALA A 132 -1.26 0.63 -15.90
C ALA A 132 -1.12 1.27 -14.51
N THR A 133 0.03 1.85 -14.19
CA THR A 133 0.27 2.53 -12.91
C THR A 133 -0.62 3.76 -12.76
N SER A 134 -0.71 4.59 -13.79
CA SER A 134 -1.57 5.78 -13.78
C SER A 134 -3.04 5.40 -13.55
N GLN A 135 -3.53 4.39 -14.27
CA GLN A 135 -4.91 3.92 -14.12
C GLN A 135 -5.15 3.32 -12.73
N ALA A 136 -4.23 2.51 -12.21
CA ALA A 136 -4.33 1.92 -10.88
C ALA A 136 -4.38 2.99 -9.77
N LEU A 137 -3.57 4.05 -9.88
CA LEU A 137 -3.58 5.17 -8.93
C LEU A 137 -4.90 5.94 -8.95
N LEU A 138 -5.46 6.19 -10.15
CA LEU A 138 -6.77 6.85 -10.28
C LEU A 138 -7.88 6.01 -9.66
N ASP A 139 -7.88 4.70 -9.91
CA ASP A 139 -8.88 3.78 -9.36
C ASP A 139 -8.74 3.64 -7.84
N ALA A 140 -7.52 3.57 -7.33
CA ALA A 140 -7.24 3.54 -5.89
C ALA A 140 -7.79 4.82 -5.21
N ASN A 141 -7.56 5.99 -5.81
CA ASN A 141 -8.08 7.26 -5.30
C ASN A 141 -9.61 7.29 -5.26
N ARG A 142 -10.27 6.88 -6.36
CA ARG A 142 -11.74 6.83 -6.42
C ARG A 142 -12.32 5.90 -5.37
N LYS A 143 -11.74 4.71 -5.19
CA LYS A 143 -12.19 3.72 -4.22
C LYS A 143 -11.96 4.16 -2.78
N THR A 144 -10.80 4.76 -2.50
CA THR A 144 -10.49 5.32 -1.19
C THR A 144 -11.49 6.42 -0.83
N LYS A 145 -11.76 7.34 -1.76
CA LYS A 145 -12.78 8.39 -1.57
C LYS A 145 -14.17 7.82 -1.32
N ALA A 146 -14.57 6.81 -2.10
CA ALA A 146 -15.87 6.16 -1.93
C ALA A 146 -15.98 5.43 -0.58
N TYR A 147 -14.92 4.74 -0.15
CA TYR A 147 -14.87 4.05 1.15
C TYR A 147 -14.96 5.04 2.32
N LEU A 148 -14.17 6.11 2.27
CA LEU A 148 -14.18 7.14 3.31
C LEU A 148 -15.55 7.82 3.39
N ASN A 149 -16.13 8.21 2.27
CA ASN A 149 -17.46 8.78 2.22
C ASN A 149 -18.53 7.84 2.80
N LYS A 150 -18.46 6.54 2.49
CA LYS A 150 -19.41 5.56 3.04
C LYS A 150 -19.24 5.38 4.54
N LYS A 151 -17.98 5.35 5.03
CA LYS A 151 -17.68 5.11 6.44
C LYS A 151 -18.01 6.31 7.33
N PHE A 152 -17.78 7.51 6.82
CA PHE A 152 -17.91 8.74 7.62
C PHE A 152 -19.23 9.51 7.40
N ARG A 153 -19.99 9.22 6.34
CA ARG A 153 -21.37 9.78 6.18
C ARG A 153 -22.35 9.34 7.27
N GLY A 154 -22.08 8.23 7.97
CA GLY A 154 -22.90 7.75 9.09
C GLY A 154 -22.68 8.47 10.42
N ILE A 155 -21.72 9.40 10.50
CA ILE A 155 -21.37 10.15 11.73
C ILE A 155 -22.05 11.54 11.72
N GLN A 156 -22.75 11.90 10.66
CA GLN A 156 -23.43 13.21 10.50
C GLN A 156 -24.94 13.18 10.77
N GLN A 157 -25.43 12.13 11.49
CA GLN A 157 -26.81 12.10 11.99
C GLN A 157 -26.84 12.16 13.51
#